data_8c32c2b0e7bae08ee55d96752ff20411
#
_entry.id   8c32c2b0e7bae08ee55d96752ff20411
#
_cell.length_a   1.000
_cell.length_b   1.000
_cell.length_c   1.000
_cell.angle_alpha   90.00
_cell.angle_beta   90.00
_cell.angle_gamma   90.00
#
_symmetry.space_group_name_H-M   'P 1'
#
loop_
_entity.id
_entity.type
_entity.pdbx_description
1 polymer ?
#
loop_
_entity_poly.entity_id
_entity_poly.type
_entity_poly.pdbx_seq_one_letter_code
_entity_poly.pdbx_strand_id
1 'polypeptide(L)'
;SKVYADFTQLNELPKTQLGQSHYFEQDSEQQNIKVALKNNGDHIAFLINLKVVDKKTGELVLPIFWEDNFINLLPGEERMVCANFKGTSEAELKVEGWNLE
;
A
#
# COMPACT_ATOMS: atom_id res chain seq x y z
N SER A 1 11.69 23.89 11.14
CA SER A 1 12.39 22.65 11.18
C SER A 1 12.95 22.25 9.83
N LYS A 2 14.11 21.71 9.84
CA LYS A 2 14.81 21.31 8.63
C LYS A 2 14.11 20.20 7.89
N VAL A 3 13.34 19.39 8.60
CA VAL A 3 12.68 18.25 8.00
C VAL A 3 11.69 18.68 6.92
N TYR A 4 11.01 19.80 7.14
CA TYR A 4 10.02 20.27 6.18
C TYR A 4 10.62 21.00 4.99
N ALA A 5 11.80 21.52 5.18
CA ALA A 5 12.44 22.30 4.12
C ALA A 5 13.08 21.43 3.05
N ASP A 6 13.19 20.12 3.29
CA ASP A 6 14.05 19.28 2.48
C ASP A 6 13.32 18.23 1.67
N PHE A 7 12.14 18.56 1.19
CA PHE A 7 11.39 17.65 0.31
C PHE A 7 12.05 17.43 -1.03
N THR A 8 12.98 18.29 -1.40
CA THR A 8 13.73 18.10 -2.64
C THR A 8 14.52 16.80 -2.63
N GLN A 9 15.04 16.41 -1.48
CA GLN A 9 15.77 15.15 -1.37
C GLN A 9 14.86 13.94 -1.58
N LEU A 10 13.61 14.03 -1.13
CA LEU A 10 12.66 12.97 -1.35
C LEU A 10 12.35 12.79 -2.83
N ASN A 11 12.29 13.88 -3.58
CA ASN A 11 12.06 13.82 -5.02
C ASN A 11 13.23 13.21 -5.76
N GLU A 12 14.39 13.20 -5.15
CA GLU A 12 15.60 12.64 -5.75
C GLU A 12 15.89 11.21 -5.33
N LEU A 13 14.99 10.60 -4.55
CA LEU A 13 15.18 9.21 -4.15
C LEU A 13 15.21 8.32 -5.38
N PRO A 14 16.17 7.41 -5.46
CA PRO A 14 16.21 6.44 -6.55
C PRO A 14 14.92 5.62 -6.58
N LYS A 15 14.45 5.31 -7.78
CA LYS A 15 13.28 4.47 -7.95
C LYS A 15 13.59 3.05 -7.58
N THR A 16 12.60 2.36 -7.05
CA THR A 16 12.73 0.95 -6.71
C THR A 16 11.49 0.20 -7.17
N GLN A 17 11.63 -1.11 -7.33
CA GLN A 17 10.54 -1.97 -7.78
C GLN A 17 9.92 -2.67 -6.60
N LEU A 18 8.59 -2.58 -6.52
CA LEU A 18 7.84 -3.24 -5.47
C LEU A 18 7.06 -4.41 -6.06
N GLY A 19 7.29 -5.59 -5.51
CA GLY A 19 6.46 -6.74 -5.80
C GLY A 19 5.29 -6.75 -4.83
N GLN A 20 4.11 -7.08 -5.33
CA GLN A 20 2.96 -7.22 -4.46
C GLN A 20 2.07 -8.35 -4.96
N SER A 21 1.45 -9.02 -4.01
CA SER A 21 0.36 -9.94 -4.27
C SER A 21 -0.67 -9.75 -3.17
N HIS A 22 -1.90 -10.06 -3.49
CA HIS A 22 -2.96 -9.88 -2.51
C HIS A 22 -4.14 -10.78 -2.84
N TYR A 23 -4.97 -10.99 -1.82
CA TYR A 23 -6.23 -11.69 -2.03
C TYR A 23 -7.25 -11.17 -1.03
N PHE A 24 -8.51 -11.31 -1.43
CA PHE A 24 -9.65 -10.93 -0.60
C PHE A 24 -10.29 -12.18 -0.02
N GLU A 25 -10.68 -12.08 1.26
CA GLU A 25 -11.45 -13.14 1.91
C GLU A 25 -12.76 -12.55 2.42
N GLN A 26 -13.85 -13.24 2.16
CA GLN A 26 -15.14 -12.83 2.69
C GLN A 26 -15.42 -13.59 3.97
N ASP A 27 -15.75 -12.86 5.02
CA ASP A 27 -16.10 -13.45 6.31
C ASP A 27 -17.38 -12.79 6.79
N SER A 28 -18.51 -13.51 6.63
CA SER A 28 -19.82 -13.00 6.99
C SER A 28 -20.12 -11.72 6.21
N GLU A 29 -20.33 -10.59 6.89
CA GLU A 29 -20.61 -9.32 6.25
C GLU A 29 -19.36 -8.49 6.00
N GLN A 30 -18.22 -8.98 6.47
CA GLN A 30 -16.95 -8.25 6.32
C GLN A 30 -16.08 -8.91 5.26
N GLN A 31 -15.25 -8.09 4.66
CA GLN A 31 -14.19 -8.57 3.80
C GLN A 31 -12.84 -8.24 4.43
N ASN A 32 -11.89 -9.13 4.21
CA ASN A 32 -10.51 -8.93 4.60
C ASN A 32 -9.67 -8.96 3.36
N ILE A 33 -8.64 -8.13 3.34
CA ILE A 33 -7.63 -8.18 2.29
C ILE A 33 -6.29 -8.48 2.96
N LYS A 34 -5.55 -9.39 2.35
CA LYS A 34 -4.17 -9.68 2.78
C LYS A 34 -3.24 -9.32 1.64
N VAL A 35 -2.27 -8.49 1.95
CA VAL A 35 -1.33 -7.96 0.96
C VAL A 35 0.07 -8.36 1.35
N ALA A 36 0.77 -9.00 0.43
CA ALA A 36 2.19 -9.30 0.60
C ALA A 36 3.00 -8.33 -0.24
N LEU A 37 3.92 -7.63 0.41
CA LEU A 37 4.76 -6.63 -0.23
C LEU A 37 6.21 -7.08 -0.15
N LYS A 38 6.96 -6.86 -1.21
CA LYS A 38 8.40 -7.11 -1.20
C LYS A 38 9.11 -6.05 -2.03
N ASN A 39 10.15 -5.47 -1.46
CA ASN A 39 10.99 -4.53 -2.19
C ASN A 39 12.00 -5.34 -3.01
N ASN A 40 11.77 -5.44 -4.31
CA ASN A 40 12.62 -6.19 -5.22
C ASN A 40 13.76 -5.36 -5.80
N GLY A 41 13.81 -4.08 -5.46
CA GLY A 41 14.84 -3.20 -5.97
C GLY A 41 16.03 -3.09 -5.03
N ASP A 42 16.93 -2.20 -5.40
CA ASP A 42 18.20 -2.01 -4.67
C ASP A 42 18.16 -0.79 -3.75
N HIS A 43 17.04 -0.10 -3.68
CA HIS A 43 16.89 1.11 -2.88
C HIS A 43 15.68 0.98 -1.97
N ILE A 44 15.65 1.79 -0.90
CA ILE A 44 14.51 1.79 0.01
C ILE A 44 13.23 2.17 -0.74
N ALA A 45 12.15 1.47 -0.44
CA ALA A 45 10.82 1.86 -0.91
C ALA A 45 10.20 2.72 0.20
N PHE A 46 9.86 3.96 -0.12
CA PHE A 46 9.51 4.96 0.87
C PHE A 46 8.04 5.34 0.77
N LEU A 47 7.38 5.38 1.93
CA LEU A 47 5.98 5.79 2.07
C LEU A 47 5.03 5.01 1.17
N ILE A 48 5.10 3.69 1.26
CA ILE A 48 4.16 2.82 0.56
C ILE A 48 2.79 3.00 1.20
N ASN A 49 1.80 3.31 0.38
CA ASN A 49 0.44 3.58 0.80
C ASN A 49 -0.51 2.62 0.09
N LEU A 50 -1.39 2.00 0.86
CA LEU A 50 -2.34 1.03 0.35
C LEU A 50 -3.75 1.61 0.42
N LYS A 51 -4.51 1.41 -0.65
CA LYS A 51 -5.89 1.86 -0.74
C LYS A 51 -6.73 0.76 -1.35
N VAL A 52 -7.98 0.65 -0.91
CA VAL A 52 -8.97 -0.19 -1.57
C VAL A 52 -10.03 0.72 -2.16
N VAL A 53 -10.31 0.52 -3.43
CA VAL A 53 -11.29 1.33 -4.14
C VAL A 53 -12.39 0.44 -4.70
N ASP A 54 -13.56 1.04 -4.93
CA ASP A 54 -14.64 0.37 -5.65
C ASP A 54 -14.26 0.34 -7.12
N LYS A 55 -14.28 -0.86 -7.69
CA LYS A 55 -13.84 -1.07 -9.07
C LYS A 55 -14.71 -0.33 -10.07
N LYS A 56 -15.98 -0.15 -9.76
CA LYS A 56 -16.92 0.51 -10.67
C LYS A 56 -16.82 2.02 -10.63
N THR A 57 -16.69 2.59 -9.44
CA THR A 57 -16.73 4.04 -9.26
C THR A 57 -15.36 4.66 -9.10
N GLY A 58 -14.36 3.89 -8.69
CA GLY A 58 -13.05 4.40 -8.37
C GLY A 58 -12.97 5.08 -7.01
N GLU A 59 -14.06 5.12 -6.27
CA GLU A 59 -14.08 5.77 -4.96
C GLU A 59 -13.46 4.88 -3.90
N LEU A 60 -12.88 5.51 -2.89
CA LEU A 60 -12.31 4.79 -1.76
C LEU A 60 -13.39 4.00 -1.03
N VAL A 61 -13.07 2.77 -0.67
CA VAL A 61 -13.91 1.97 0.20
C VAL A 61 -13.68 2.46 1.63
N LEU A 62 -14.75 2.94 2.26
CA LEU A 62 -14.69 3.46 3.63
C LEU A 62 -15.91 2.98 4.40
N PRO A 63 -15.77 2.72 5.70
CA PRO A 63 -14.52 2.70 6.45
C PRO A 63 -13.69 1.45 6.15
N ILE A 64 -12.38 1.61 6.21
CA ILE A 64 -11.45 0.49 6.09
C ILE A 64 -10.42 0.62 7.22
N PHE A 65 -10.07 -0.51 7.81
CA PHE A 65 -9.16 -0.55 8.94
C PHE A 65 -7.92 -1.35 8.55
N TRP A 66 -6.86 -0.63 8.25
CA TRP A 66 -5.55 -1.21 7.95
C TRP A 66 -4.80 -1.45 9.25
N GLU A 67 -4.17 -2.60 9.38
CA GLU A 67 -3.31 -2.82 10.54
C GLU A 67 -2.00 -2.05 10.42
N ASP A 68 -1.59 -1.69 9.20
CA ASP A 68 -0.42 -0.86 8.95
C ASP A 68 -0.57 -0.16 7.61
N ASN A 69 0.03 1.01 7.47
CA ASN A 69 0.03 1.77 6.22
C ASN A 69 1.19 2.77 6.26
N PHE A 70 1.49 3.40 5.11
CA PHE A 70 2.65 4.30 4.99
C PHE A 70 3.93 3.60 5.43
N ILE A 71 4.21 2.51 4.76
CA ILE A 71 5.24 1.55 5.12
C ILE A 71 6.51 1.88 4.36
N ASN A 72 7.66 1.70 5.02
CA ASN A 72 8.96 1.76 4.35
C ASN A 72 9.54 0.35 4.32
N LEU A 73 10.10 -0.04 3.19
CA LEU A 73 10.73 -1.34 3.04
C LEU A 73 12.15 -1.17 2.53
N LEU A 74 13.09 -1.80 3.25
CA LEU A 74 14.47 -1.89 2.80
C LEU A 74 14.58 -2.87 1.63
N PRO A 75 15.67 -2.79 0.84
CA PRO A 75 15.85 -3.75 -0.25
C PRO A 75 15.76 -5.19 0.27
N GLY A 76 14.95 -6.00 -0.41
CA GLY A 76 14.75 -7.39 -0.04
C GLY A 76 13.77 -7.62 1.10
N GLU A 77 13.32 -6.58 1.76
CA GLU A 77 12.40 -6.72 2.87
C GLU A 77 11.00 -7.09 2.39
N GLU A 78 10.35 -7.97 3.14
CA GLU A 78 8.98 -8.38 2.86
C GLU A 78 8.08 -8.00 4.03
N ARG A 79 6.82 -7.70 3.72
CA ARG A 79 5.85 -7.39 4.76
C ARG A 79 4.47 -7.87 4.34
N MET A 80 3.76 -8.48 5.29
CA MET A 80 2.36 -8.83 5.12
C MET A 80 1.52 -7.80 5.84
N VAL A 81 0.51 -7.25 5.15
CA VAL A 81 -0.37 -6.23 5.72
C VAL A 81 -1.80 -6.65 5.46
N CYS A 82 -2.65 -6.46 6.46
CA CYS A 82 -4.05 -6.85 6.38
C CYS A 82 -4.94 -5.64 6.65
N ALA A 83 -6.13 -5.70 6.07
CA ALA A 83 -7.17 -4.73 6.39
C ALA A 83 -8.52 -5.41 6.39
N ASN A 84 -9.48 -4.80 7.07
CA ASN A 84 -10.85 -5.26 7.02
C ASN A 84 -11.78 -4.10 6.71
N PHE A 85 -12.88 -4.42 6.05
CA PHE A 85 -13.87 -3.44 5.64
C PHE A 85 -15.20 -4.15 5.40
N LYS A 86 -16.28 -3.38 5.33
CA LYS A 86 -17.57 -3.94 4.98
C LYS A 86 -17.58 -4.30 3.51
N GLY A 87 -18.16 -5.44 3.20
CA GLY A 87 -18.13 -5.96 1.87
C GLY A 87 -18.70 -5.04 0.82
N THR A 88 -18.01 -4.94 -0.28
CA THR A 88 -18.53 -4.39 -1.51
C THR A 88 -18.34 -5.45 -2.58
N SER A 89 -19.19 -5.43 -3.58
CA SER A 89 -19.18 -6.50 -4.59
C SER A 89 -17.90 -6.55 -5.38
N GLU A 90 -17.25 -5.40 -5.58
CA GLU A 90 -16.04 -5.35 -6.39
C GLU A 90 -15.06 -4.35 -5.78
N ALA A 91 -14.00 -4.88 -5.23
CA ALA A 91 -12.96 -4.07 -4.61
C ALA A 91 -11.64 -4.30 -5.33
N GLU A 92 -10.83 -3.25 -5.41
CA GLU A 92 -9.54 -3.30 -6.07
C GLU A 92 -8.49 -2.64 -5.18
N LEU A 93 -7.33 -3.28 -5.09
CA LEU A 93 -6.21 -2.73 -4.33
C LEU A 93 -5.41 -1.77 -5.20
N LYS A 94 -5.09 -0.62 -4.64
CA LYS A 94 -4.15 0.32 -5.22
C LYS A 94 -2.94 0.44 -4.31
N VAL A 95 -1.76 0.33 -4.88
CA VAL A 95 -0.50 0.46 -4.15
C VAL A 95 0.25 1.63 -4.73
N GLU A 96 0.59 2.58 -3.85
CA GLU A 96 1.33 3.78 -4.24
C GLU A 96 2.53 3.91 -3.33
N GLY A 97 3.54 4.63 -3.78
CA GLY A 97 4.70 4.91 -2.95
C GLY A 97 5.46 6.08 -3.53
N TRP A 98 6.30 6.69 -2.71
CA TRP A 98 7.01 7.91 -3.10
C TRP A 98 7.95 7.68 -4.29
N ASN A 99 8.71 6.59 -4.23
CA ASN A 99 9.74 6.30 -5.23
C ASN A 99 9.54 4.96 -5.93
N LEU A 100 8.31 4.54 -6.13
CA LEU A 100 8.02 3.31 -6.85
C LEU A 100 8.02 3.55 -8.36
N GLU A 101 8.51 2.56 -9.08
CA GLU A 101 8.46 2.56 -10.54
C GLU A 101 7.10 2.15 -11.06
#